data_bddfc44beced8c8ba7ee82601a11d289
#
_entry.id   bddfc44beced8c8ba7ee82601a11d289
#
_cell.length_a   1.000
_cell.length_b   1.000
_cell.length_c   1.000
_cell.angle_alpha   90.00
_cell.angle_beta   90.00
_cell.angle_gamma   90.00
#
_symmetry.space_group_name_H-M   'P 1'
#
loop_
_entity.id
_entity.type
_entity.pdbx_description
1 polymer ?
#
loop_
_entity_poly.entity_id
_entity_poly.type
_entity_poly.pdbx_seq_one_letter_code
_entity_poly.pdbx_strand_id
1 'polypeptide(L)'
;NIIHKVLERFHGSEGDITEDQILQILDEEWKSGEFTYMQREEKLKEQAVEMLKRYVDNTKQEPPHVLDTELIFSFDLDGIRIVGMIDRIDNSPNGNKVVDYKTSKRSTPAKNSVQLGIYSLYLQQTEDEKLAGIPETATLYFLRDKEQPEHSHTFTETDLDSIREKITGVARGIRARRFAPCSGYHCDWCDYKNLACPAWES
;
A
#
# COMPACT_ATOMS: atom_id res chain seq x y z
N ASN A 1 -7.13 -8.11 1.63
CA ASN A 1 -6.46 -8.62 0.41
C ASN A 1 -5.62 -9.86 0.78
N ILE A 2 -5.89 -11.02 0.12
CA ILE A 2 -5.20 -12.28 0.41
C ILE A 2 -3.67 -12.14 0.32
N ILE A 3 -3.16 -11.45 -0.70
CA ILE A 3 -1.71 -11.27 -0.90
C ILE A 3 -1.05 -10.52 0.27
N HIS A 4 -1.65 -9.46 0.78
CA HIS A 4 -1.12 -8.71 1.93
C HIS A 4 -1.07 -9.62 3.17
N LYS A 5 -2.13 -10.39 3.41
CA LYS A 5 -2.18 -11.32 4.52
C LYS A 5 -1.13 -12.44 4.42
N VAL A 6 -0.88 -12.94 3.21
CA VAL A 6 0.20 -13.92 2.97
C VAL A 6 1.57 -13.31 3.28
N LEU A 7 1.82 -12.08 2.82
CA LEU A 7 3.09 -11.39 3.07
C LEU A 7 3.27 -11.02 4.54
N GLU A 8 2.21 -10.58 5.23
CA GLU A 8 2.20 -10.35 6.68
C GLU A 8 2.63 -11.63 7.42
N ARG A 9 1.95 -12.74 7.19
CA ARG A 9 2.27 -14.03 7.84
C ARG A 9 3.66 -14.53 7.47
N PHE A 10 4.07 -14.35 6.23
CA PHE A 10 5.38 -14.78 5.74
C PHE A 10 6.50 -14.04 6.48
N HIS A 11 6.39 -12.72 6.66
CA HIS A 11 7.37 -11.92 7.40
C HIS A 11 7.24 -12.05 8.92
N GLY A 12 6.08 -12.41 9.44
CA GLY A 12 5.84 -12.67 10.86
C GLY A 12 6.25 -14.08 11.31
N SER A 13 6.58 -14.98 10.37
CA SER A 13 7.00 -16.34 10.70
C SER A 13 8.51 -16.44 10.90
N GLU A 14 8.93 -17.24 11.89
CA GLU A 14 10.34 -17.64 12.03
C GLU A 14 10.67 -18.68 10.94
N GLY A 15 11.73 -18.44 10.17
CA GLY A 15 12.18 -19.39 9.16
C GLY A 15 12.90 -18.74 7.97
N ASP A 16 13.36 -19.59 7.07
CA ASP A 16 14.05 -19.14 5.85
C ASP A 16 13.03 -18.58 4.83
N ILE A 17 13.46 -17.59 4.06
CA ILE A 17 12.69 -17.02 2.95
C ILE A 17 12.67 -18.02 1.79
N THR A 18 11.64 -18.87 1.71
CA THR A 18 11.50 -19.91 0.71
C THR A 18 10.18 -19.85 -0.06
N GLU A 19 10.19 -20.33 -1.30
CA GLU A 19 8.97 -20.46 -2.10
C GLU A 19 7.97 -21.42 -1.45
N ASP A 20 8.43 -22.54 -0.91
CA ASP A 20 7.54 -23.54 -0.30
C ASP A 20 6.76 -22.95 0.88
N GLN A 21 7.44 -22.18 1.74
CA GLN A 21 6.80 -21.55 2.88
C GLN A 21 5.72 -20.54 2.45
N ILE A 22 6.02 -19.64 1.52
CA ILE A 22 5.05 -18.62 1.11
C ILE A 22 3.86 -19.23 0.37
N LEU A 23 4.08 -20.31 -0.40
CA LEU A 23 3.01 -21.01 -1.10
C LEU A 23 2.14 -21.84 -0.14
N GLN A 24 2.71 -22.43 0.91
CA GLN A 24 1.95 -23.06 1.96
C GLN A 24 1.04 -22.04 2.65
N ILE A 25 1.55 -20.86 3.01
CA ILE A 25 0.74 -19.78 3.60
C ILE A 25 -0.36 -19.33 2.63
N LEU A 26 -0.05 -19.23 1.32
CA LEU A 26 -1.07 -18.91 0.32
C LEU A 26 -2.19 -19.94 0.30
N ASP A 27 -1.88 -21.23 0.34
CA ASP A 27 -2.87 -22.29 0.32
C ASP A 27 -3.76 -22.29 1.59
N GLU A 28 -3.17 -21.97 2.74
CA GLU A 28 -3.92 -21.82 3.99
C GLU A 28 -4.86 -20.61 4.01
N GLU A 29 -4.44 -19.47 3.43
CA GLU A 29 -5.24 -18.26 3.37
C GLU A 29 -6.23 -18.23 2.21
N TRP A 30 -6.05 -19.11 1.21
CA TRP A 30 -6.93 -19.14 0.05
C TRP A 30 -8.26 -19.80 0.38
N LYS A 31 -9.31 -19.00 0.45
CA LYS A 31 -10.67 -19.50 0.69
C LYS A 31 -11.34 -19.81 -0.64
N SER A 32 -11.39 -21.08 -1.00
CA SER A 32 -12.13 -21.55 -2.17
C SER A 32 -13.63 -21.30 -1.99
N GLY A 33 -14.31 -20.93 -3.09
CA GLY A 33 -15.76 -20.74 -3.10
C GLY A 33 -16.27 -19.32 -2.81
N GLU A 34 -15.39 -18.36 -2.53
CA GLU A 34 -15.77 -16.94 -2.48
C GLU A 34 -15.95 -16.33 -3.89
N PHE A 35 -15.56 -17.04 -4.95
CA PHE A 35 -15.63 -16.59 -6.33
C PHE A 35 -16.83 -17.21 -7.06
N THR A 36 -17.59 -16.38 -7.77
CA THR A 36 -18.78 -16.82 -8.52
C THR A 36 -18.43 -17.77 -9.68
N TYR A 37 -17.18 -17.76 -10.17
CA TYR A 37 -16.72 -18.55 -11.31
C TYR A 37 -15.39 -19.23 -11.01
N MET A 38 -15.35 -20.57 -11.03
CA MET A 38 -14.14 -21.38 -10.77
C MET A 38 -12.97 -21.05 -11.67
N GLN A 39 -13.19 -20.86 -12.98
CA GLN A 39 -12.12 -20.48 -13.92
C GLN A 39 -11.45 -19.14 -13.58
N ARG A 40 -12.21 -18.22 -13.02
CA ARG A 40 -11.69 -16.93 -12.57
C ARG A 40 -10.85 -17.09 -11.30
N GLU A 41 -11.30 -17.94 -10.40
CA GLU A 41 -10.58 -18.29 -9.17
C GLU A 41 -9.24 -18.92 -9.48
N GLU A 42 -9.18 -19.95 -10.32
CA GLU A 42 -7.93 -20.61 -10.75
C GLU A 42 -6.93 -19.61 -11.32
N LYS A 43 -7.37 -18.77 -12.26
CA LYS A 43 -6.52 -17.76 -12.86
C LYS A 43 -5.98 -16.73 -11.85
N LEU A 44 -6.80 -16.35 -10.85
CA LEU A 44 -6.36 -15.43 -9.81
C LEU A 44 -5.35 -16.10 -8.87
N LYS A 45 -5.53 -17.39 -8.57
CA LYS A 45 -4.58 -18.17 -7.76
C LYS A 45 -3.26 -18.35 -8.48
N GLU A 46 -3.26 -18.67 -9.77
CA GLU A 46 -2.04 -18.73 -10.59
C GLU A 46 -1.28 -17.40 -10.58
N GLN A 47 -1.98 -16.27 -10.74
CA GLN A 47 -1.37 -14.95 -10.67
C GLN A 47 -0.79 -14.64 -9.27
N ALA A 48 -1.46 -15.09 -8.22
CA ALA A 48 -0.97 -14.95 -6.84
C ALA A 48 0.34 -15.75 -6.65
N VAL A 49 0.37 -17.00 -7.09
CA VAL A 49 1.56 -17.86 -7.06
C VAL A 49 2.73 -17.19 -7.80
N GLU A 50 2.51 -16.69 -9.03
CA GLU A 50 3.57 -16.02 -9.79
C GLU A 50 4.11 -14.77 -9.09
N MET A 51 3.23 -13.95 -8.49
CA MET A 51 3.64 -12.75 -7.76
C MET A 51 4.48 -13.11 -6.54
N LEU A 52 4.05 -14.10 -5.75
CA LEU A 52 4.72 -14.49 -4.51
C LEU A 52 6.05 -15.19 -4.74
N LYS A 53 6.15 -16.07 -5.75
CA LYS A 53 7.42 -16.68 -6.13
C LYS A 53 8.46 -15.63 -6.52
N ARG A 54 8.06 -14.69 -7.37
CA ARG A 54 8.94 -13.57 -7.76
C ARG A 54 9.35 -12.72 -6.57
N TYR A 55 8.42 -12.47 -5.67
CA TYR A 55 8.72 -11.74 -4.44
C TYR A 55 9.82 -12.44 -3.64
N VAL A 56 9.71 -13.75 -3.43
CA VAL A 56 10.74 -14.55 -2.76
C VAL A 56 12.07 -14.49 -3.51
N ASP A 57 12.04 -14.65 -4.84
CA ASP A 57 13.25 -14.57 -5.67
C ASP A 57 13.98 -13.24 -5.54
N ASN A 58 13.24 -12.14 -5.45
CA ASN A 58 13.82 -10.81 -5.30
C ASN A 58 14.35 -10.55 -3.87
N THR A 59 13.76 -11.16 -2.86
CA THR A 59 14.08 -10.86 -1.44
C THR A 59 15.04 -11.86 -0.80
N LYS A 60 15.19 -13.07 -1.36
CA LYS A 60 16.05 -14.13 -0.76
C LYS A 60 17.52 -13.81 -0.69
N GLN A 61 18.05 -12.96 -1.59
CA GLN A 61 19.47 -12.59 -1.61
C GLN A 61 19.81 -11.53 -0.58
N GLU A 62 18.88 -10.62 -0.34
CA GLU A 62 18.97 -9.55 0.65
C GLU A 62 17.65 -9.50 1.43
N PRO A 63 17.49 -10.39 2.42
CA PRO A 63 16.29 -10.46 3.23
C PRO A 63 16.04 -9.16 4.00
N PRO A 64 14.80 -8.65 4.02
CA PRO A 64 14.48 -7.45 4.79
C PRO A 64 14.59 -7.72 6.30
N HIS A 65 15.12 -6.75 7.03
CA HIS A 65 15.11 -6.74 8.50
C HIS A 65 13.78 -6.15 8.99
N VAL A 66 12.72 -6.95 8.95
CA VAL A 66 11.38 -6.50 9.29
C VAL A 66 11.26 -6.12 10.76
N LEU A 67 10.76 -4.91 11.03
CA LEU A 67 10.42 -4.41 12.37
C LEU A 67 8.96 -4.65 12.69
N ASP A 68 8.06 -4.40 11.73
CA ASP A 68 6.63 -4.54 11.90
C ASP A 68 5.92 -4.79 10.57
N THR A 69 4.75 -5.44 10.64
CA THR A 69 3.85 -5.70 9.51
C THR A 69 2.43 -5.34 9.88
N GLU A 70 1.65 -4.84 8.90
CA GLU A 70 0.24 -4.44 9.09
C GLU A 70 0.06 -3.49 10.30
N LEU A 71 1.03 -2.58 10.52
CA LEU A 71 1.02 -1.63 11.62
C LEU A 71 -0.15 -0.68 11.51
N ILE A 72 -1.14 -0.83 12.40
CA ILE A 72 -2.27 0.09 12.49
C ILE A 72 -1.83 1.35 13.22
N PHE A 73 -2.07 2.52 12.61
CA PHE A 73 -1.70 3.80 13.19
C PHE A 73 -2.85 4.80 13.21
N SER A 74 -2.74 5.77 14.10
CA SER A 74 -3.55 6.99 14.03
C SER A 74 -2.76 8.17 14.59
N PHE A 75 -2.94 9.34 13.99
CA PHE A 75 -2.35 10.59 14.46
C PHE A 75 -3.26 11.77 14.12
N ASP A 76 -3.04 12.90 14.78
CA ASP A 76 -3.73 14.15 14.48
C ASP A 76 -2.88 15.03 13.55
N LEU A 77 -3.52 15.56 12.54
CA LEU A 77 -2.93 16.55 11.63
C LEU A 77 -3.85 17.77 11.59
N ASP A 78 -3.53 18.81 12.34
CA ASP A 78 -4.29 20.06 12.41
C ASP A 78 -5.80 19.86 12.71
N GLY A 79 -6.12 19.01 13.69
CA GLY A 79 -7.48 18.65 14.05
C GLY A 79 -8.18 17.73 13.05
N ILE A 80 -7.40 17.04 12.22
CA ILE A 80 -7.84 15.99 11.31
C ILE A 80 -7.26 14.67 11.80
N ARG A 81 -8.09 13.77 12.30
CA ARG A 81 -7.65 12.44 12.68
C ARG A 81 -7.38 11.61 11.42
N ILE A 82 -6.12 11.23 11.22
CA ILE A 82 -5.69 10.33 10.17
C ILE A 82 -5.57 8.92 10.77
N VAL A 83 -6.08 7.93 10.07
CA VAL A 83 -5.97 6.52 10.44
C VAL A 83 -5.52 5.72 9.23
N GLY A 84 -4.72 4.69 9.44
CA GLY A 84 -4.25 3.85 8.36
C GLY A 84 -3.53 2.61 8.87
N MET A 85 -2.92 1.90 7.94
CA MET A 85 -2.15 0.70 8.19
C MET A 85 -0.96 0.68 7.24
N ILE A 86 0.22 0.41 7.78
CA ILE A 86 1.47 0.29 7.00
C ILE A 86 1.72 -1.19 6.79
N ASP A 87 1.86 -1.61 5.54
CA ASP A 87 2.00 -3.03 5.21
C ASP A 87 3.27 -3.64 5.80
N ARG A 88 4.42 -2.92 5.72
CA ARG A 88 5.70 -3.36 6.30
C ARG A 88 6.61 -2.19 6.63
N ILE A 89 7.34 -2.32 7.73
CA ILE A 89 8.43 -1.43 8.13
C ILE A 89 9.67 -2.27 8.35
N ASP A 90 10.78 -1.91 7.70
CA ASP A 90 12.08 -2.56 7.84
C ASP A 90 13.06 -1.65 8.58
N ASN A 91 13.97 -2.25 9.32
CA ASN A 91 15.14 -1.57 9.85
C ASN A 91 16.18 -1.36 8.75
N SER A 92 16.82 -0.21 8.75
CA SER A 92 17.92 0.14 7.85
C SER A 92 19.02 0.88 8.61
N PRO A 93 20.26 0.85 8.15
CA PRO A 93 21.37 1.55 8.82
C PRO A 93 21.17 3.05 9.00
N ASN A 94 20.39 3.68 8.14
CA ASN A 94 20.16 5.13 8.17
C ASN A 94 18.74 5.51 8.61
N GLY A 95 17.98 4.56 9.17
CA GLY A 95 16.60 4.78 9.62
C GLY A 95 15.69 3.62 9.25
N ASN A 96 14.41 3.91 9.05
CA ASN A 96 13.42 2.91 8.69
C ASN A 96 13.15 2.95 7.17
N LYS A 97 12.74 1.82 6.61
CA LYS A 97 12.16 1.73 5.27
C LYS A 97 10.69 1.35 5.39
N VAL A 98 9.84 2.07 4.71
CA VAL A 98 8.40 1.75 4.63
C VAL A 98 8.12 1.11 3.29
N VAL A 99 7.38 0.01 3.30
CA VAL A 99 6.98 -0.71 2.08
C VAL A 99 5.47 -0.87 2.05
N ASP A 100 4.89 -0.52 0.91
CA ASP A 100 3.47 -0.71 0.61
C ASP A 100 3.34 -1.58 -0.64
N TYR A 101 2.64 -2.71 -0.51
CA TYR A 101 2.50 -3.70 -1.57
C TYR A 101 1.38 -3.35 -2.54
N LYS A 102 1.66 -3.41 -3.82
CA LYS A 102 0.70 -3.15 -4.89
C LYS A 102 0.49 -4.37 -5.78
N THR A 103 -0.75 -4.80 -5.90
CA THR A 103 -1.17 -5.87 -6.81
C THR A 103 -1.69 -5.35 -8.15
N SER A 104 -1.65 -4.04 -8.37
CA SER A 104 -2.05 -3.40 -9.64
C SER A 104 -0.99 -3.61 -10.72
N LYS A 105 -1.43 -3.56 -12.00
CA LYS A 105 -0.53 -3.59 -13.16
C LYS A 105 0.12 -2.23 -13.46
N ARG A 106 -0.51 -1.14 -13.00
CA ARG A 106 -0.01 0.22 -13.25
C ARG A 106 0.92 0.62 -12.13
N SER A 107 2.14 0.98 -12.49
CA SER A 107 3.09 1.58 -11.57
C SER A 107 2.91 3.11 -11.52
N THR A 108 3.17 3.68 -10.37
CA THR A 108 3.22 5.12 -10.16
C THR A 108 4.51 5.48 -9.43
N PRO A 109 5.13 6.64 -9.69
CA PRO A 109 6.30 7.07 -8.94
C PRO A 109 5.98 7.23 -7.45
N ALA A 110 6.84 6.71 -6.58
CA ALA A 110 6.65 6.76 -5.13
C ALA A 110 6.50 8.20 -4.60
N LYS A 111 7.24 9.17 -5.16
CA LYS A 111 7.15 10.58 -4.79
C LYS A 111 5.75 11.20 -4.94
N ASN A 112 4.92 10.62 -5.81
CA ASN A 112 3.56 11.09 -6.04
C ASN A 112 2.53 10.41 -5.13
N SER A 113 2.96 9.44 -4.30
CA SER A 113 2.09 8.68 -3.41
C SER A 113 1.76 9.49 -2.16
N VAL A 114 0.51 9.95 -2.07
CA VAL A 114 -0.01 10.56 -0.85
C VAL A 114 0.01 9.56 0.32
N GLN A 115 -0.22 8.28 0.04
CA GLN A 115 -0.20 7.21 1.03
C GLN A 115 1.17 7.08 1.70
N LEU A 116 2.25 7.00 0.92
CA LEU A 116 3.62 6.95 1.45
C LEU A 116 3.98 8.23 2.22
N GLY A 117 3.52 9.39 1.73
CA GLY A 117 3.68 10.65 2.46
C GLY A 117 2.96 10.65 3.82
N ILE A 118 1.76 10.09 3.90
CA ILE A 118 1.03 9.92 5.16
C ILE A 118 1.79 9.00 6.13
N TYR A 119 2.35 7.89 5.64
CA TYR A 119 3.16 6.99 6.45
C TYR A 119 4.40 7.70 7.00
N SER A 120 5.08 8.48 6.15
CA SER A 120 6.24 9.27 6.56
C SER A 120 5.88 10.34 7.59
N LEU A 121 4.71 11.01 7.46
CA LEU A 121 4.20 11.95 8.45
C LEU A 121 3.88 11.29 9.79
N TYR A 122 3.32 10.08 9.78
CA TYR A 122 3.08 9.33 11.00
C TYR A 122 4.39 8.99 11.71
N LEU A 123 5.37 8.43 10.98
CA LEU A 123 6.66 8.04 11.56
C LEU A 123 7.46 9.26 12.05
N GLN A 124 7.30 10.43 11.43
CA GLN A 124 7.95 11.66 11.89
C GLN A 124 7.47 12.10 13.29
N GLN A 125 6.24 11.76 13.67
CA GLN A 125 5.63 12.23 14.91
C GLN A 125 5.24 11.12 15.90
N THR A 126 5.55 9.85 15.59
CA THR A 126 5.31 8.75 16.53
C THR A 126 6.23 8.84 17.73
N GLU A 127 5.72 8.45 18.91
CA GLU A 127 6.49 8.36 20.16
C GLU A 127 7.26 7.04 20.28
N ASP A 128 7.03 6.08 19.38
CA ASP A 128 7.78 4.82 19.34
C ASP A 128 9.20 5.08 18.83
N GLU A 129 10.17 5.07 19.74
CA GLU A 129 11.59 5.34 19.45
C GLU A 129 12.18 4.43 18.36
N LYS A 130 11.63 3.21 18.16
CA LYS A 130 12.10 2.29 17.13
C LYS A 130 11.63 2.69 15.73
N LEU A 131 10.52 3.41 15.65
CA LEU A 131 9.87 3.80 14.41
C LEU A 131 10.03 5.29 14.09
N ALA A 132 10.38 6.10 15.11
CA ALA A 132 10.40 7.55 15.01
C ALA A 132 11.41 8.08 14.00
N GLY A 133 10.98 9.05 13.20
CA GLY A 133 11.80 9.76 12.21
C GLY A 133 11.25 9.63 10.78
N ILE A 134 11.74 10.52 9.92
CA ILE A 134 11.42 10.40 8.49
C ILE A 134 12.08 9.13 7.95
N PRO A 135 11.35 8.24 7.26
CA PRO A 135 11.93 7.01 6.72
C PRO A 135 13.09 7.31 5.76
N GLU A 136 14.15 6.49 5.80
CA GLU A 136 15.22 6.54 4.79
C GLU A 136 14.63 6.43 3.39
N THR A 137 13.70 5.48 3.20
CA THR A 137 12.93 5.32 1.97
C THR A 137 11.50 4.91 2.25
N ALA A 138 10.59 5.37 1.39
CA ALA A 138 9.22 4.90 1.31
C ALA A 138 8.96 4.31 -0.08
N THR A 139 8.54 3.06 -0.13
CA THR A 139 8.54 2.21 -1.33
C THR A 139 7.15 1.71 -1.67
N LEU A 140 6.74 1.87 -2.92
CA LEU A 140 5.65 1.10 -3.53
C LEU A 140 6.26 -0.15 -4.15
N TYR A 141 5.89 -1.33 -3.66
CA TYR A 141 6.35 -2.60 -4.18
C TYR A 141 5.29 -3.22 -5.11
N PHE A 142 5.51 -3.12 -6.42
CA PHE A 142 4.58 -3.65 -7.44
C PHE A 142 4.85 -5.12 -7.72
N LEU A 143 4.09 -6.01 -7.08
CA LEU A 143 4.24 -7.46 -7.17
C LEU A 143 4.08 -8.03 -8.60
N ARG A 144 3.45 -7.27 -9.51
CA ARG A 144 3.27 -7.66 -10.91
C ARG A 144 4.37 -7.14 -11.83
N ASP A 145 5.18 -6.20 -11.38
CA ASP A 145 6.30 -5.69 -12.16
C ASP A 145 7.45 -6.70 -12.12
N LYS A 146 7.92 -7.11 -13.31
CA LYS A 146 8.97 -8.13 -13.45
C LYS A 146 10.37 -7.53 -13.48
N GLU A 147 10.47 -6.27 -13.92
CA GLU A 147 11.73 -5.62 -14.18
C GLU A 147 12.13 -4.67 -13.05
N GLN A 148 11.18 -3.89 -12.55
CA GLN A 148 11.42 -2.89 -11.52
C GLN A 148 10.28 -2.87 -10.50
N PRO A 149 10.20 -3.87 -9.59
CA PRO A 149 9.11 -3.95 -8.63
C PRO A 149 9.12 -2.82 -7.59
N GLU A 150 10.28 -2.28 -7.25
CA GLU A 150 10.45 -1.27 -6.20
C GLU A 150 10.52 0.13 -6.78
N HIS A 151 9.57 0.97 -6.40
CA HIS A 151 9.58 2.41 -6.64
C HIS A 151 9.73 3.13 -5.31
N SER A 152 10.91 3.65 -5.05
CA SER A 152 11.26 4.26 -3.78
C SER A 152 11.42 5.78 -3.87
N HIS A 153 11.15 6.47 -2.77
CA HIS A 153 11.40 7.90 -2.61
C HIS A 153 11.76 8.22 -1.16
N THR A 154 12.70 9.12 -0.96
CA THR A 154 13.01 9.71 0.35
C THR A 154 12.26 11.03 0.45
N PHE A 155 11.25 11.09 1.31
CA PHE A 155 10.46 12.31 1.50
C PHE A 155 11.26 13.35 2.26
N THR A 156 11.35 14.54 1.69
CA THR A 156 11.91 15.72 2.36
C THR A 156 10.83 16.44 3.17
N GLU A 157 11.21 17.35 4.07
CA GLU A 157 10.26 18.21 4.78
C GLU A 157 9.35 18.98 3.80
N THR A 158 9.91 19.47 2.70
CA THR A 158 9.12 20.16 1.66
C THR A 158 8.08 19.25 1.00
N ASP A 159 8.43 17.96 0.77
CA ASP A 159 7.48 16.99 0.25
C ASP A 159 6.35 16.75 1.27
N LEU A 160 6.72 16.59 2.55
CA LEU A 160 5.77 16.37 3.63
C LEU A 160 4.84 17.57 3.84
N ASP A 161 5.34 18.79 3.73
CA ASP A 161 4.50 20.00 3.77
C ASP A 161 3.49 20.01 2.62
N SER A 162 3.89 19.62 1.42
CA SER A 162 2.95 19.48 0.30
C SER A 162 1.88 18.42 0.54
N ILE A 163 2.22 17.33 1.23
CA ILE A 163 1.25 16.29 1.65
C ILE A 163 0.29 16.85 2.70
N ARG A 164 0.79 17.58 3.73
CA ARG A 164 -0.04 18.25 4.74
C ARG A 164 -1.06 19.21 4.10
N GLU A 165 -0.60 20.03 3.15
CA GLU A 165 -1.46 20.96 2.41
C GLU A 165 -2.58 20.24 1.63
N LYS A 166 -2.24 19.12 0.96
CA LYS A 166 -3.23 18.30 0.24
C LYS A 166 -4.28 17.76 1.19
N ILE A 167 -3.87 17.15 2.31
CA ILE A 167 -4.78 16.57 3.30
C ILE A 167 -5.70 17.64 3.87
N THR A 168 -5.14 18.76 4.33
CA THR A 168 -5.92 19.86 4.90
C THR A 168 -6.85 20.52 3.88
N GLY A 169 -6.41 20.60 2.61
CA GLY A 169 -7.23 21.07 1.49
C GLY A 169 -8.46 20.19 1.25
N VAL A 170 -8.26 18.87 1.22
CA VAL A 170 -9.34 17.88 1.08
C VAL A 170 -10.29 17.95 2.27
N ALA A 171 -9.78 17.98 3.50
CA ALA A 171 -10.60 18.06 4.71
C ALA A 171 -11.44 19.34 4.76
N ARG A 172 -10.88 20.49 4.36
CA ARG A 172 -11.63 21.74 4.20
C ARG A 172 -12.73 21.61 3.15
N GLY A 173 -12.45 20.95 2.03
CA GLY A 173 -13.44 20.66 0.99
C GLY A 173 -14.62 19.83 1.51
N ILE A 174 -14.33 18.76 2.25
CA ILE A 174 -15.33 17.88 2.87
C ILE A 174 -16.18 18.65 3.89
N ARG A 175 -15.54 19.38 4.81
CA ARG A 175 -16.25 20.21 5.81
C ARG A 175 -17.15 21.29 5.19
N ALA A 176 -16.72 21.84 4.05
CA ALA A 176 -17.49 22.81 3.27
C ALA A 176 -18.52 22.16 2.33
N ARG A 177 -18.69 20.82 2.37
CA ARG A 177 -19.58 20.04 1.49
C ARG A 177 -19.35 20.30 0.00
N ARG A 178 -18.11 20.53 -0.40
CA ARG A 178 -17.74 20.75 -1.79
C ARG A 178 -17.47 19.41 -2.48
N PHE A 179 -18.51 18.85 -3.09
CA PHE A 179 -18.50 17.57 -3.80
C PHE A 179 -18.88 17.78 -5.27
N ALA A 180 -18.20 18.70 -5.94
CA ALA A 180 -18.42 18.91 -7.37
C ALA A 180 -18.06 17.63 -8.14
N PRO A 181 -18.86 17.21 -9.14
CA PRO A 181 -18.55 16.06 -9.97
C PRO A 181 -17.27 16.34 -10.76
N CYS A 182 -16.45 15.29 -10.89
CA CYS A 182 -15.20 15.35 -11.65
C CYS A 182 -15.29 14.36 -12.81
N SER A 183 -15.45 14.86 -14.04
CA SER A 183 -15.50 14.03 -15.24
C SER A 183 -14.09 13.53 -15.62
N GLY A 184 -13.99 12.27 -16.00
CA GLY A 184 -12.72 11.65 -16.42
C GLY A 184 -12.89 10.19 -16.81
N TYR A 185 -11.78 9.48 -17.06
CA TYR A 185 -11.77 8.08 -17.46
C TYR A 185 -12.49 7.14 -16.48
N HIS A 186 -12.54 7.51 -15.19
CA HIS A 186 -13.26 6.75 -14.16
C HIS A 186 -14.78 6.78 -14.33
N CYS A 187 -15.30 7.70 -15.14
CA CYS A 187 -16.74 7.75 -15.45
C CYS A 187 -17.24 6.50 -16.19
N ASP A 188 -16.35 5.76 -16.85
CA ASP A 188 -16.73 4.52 -17.55
C ASP A 188 -17.13 3.39 -16.60
N TRP A 189 -16.72 3.49 -15.32
CA TRP A 189 -17.05 2.53 -14.25
C TRP A 189 -17.86 3.16 -13.10
N CYS A 190 -18.31 4.40 -13.29
CA CYS A 190 -18.99 5.14 -12.24
C CYS A 190 -20.48 4.77 -12.20
N ASP A 191 -20.94 4.22 -11.10
CA ASP A 191 -22.35 3.84 -10.89
C ASP A 191 -23.29 5.06 -10.95
N TYR A 192 -22.78 6.25 -10.63
CA TYR A 192 -23.56 7.50 -10.66
C TYR A 192 -23.70 8.11 -12.05
N LYS A 193 -22.92 7.67 -13.05
CA LYS A 193 -22.85 8.27 -14.40
C LYS A 193 -24.24 8.49 -15.02
N ASN A 194 -25.08 7.48 -14.97
CA ASN A 194 -26.41 7.49 -15.60
C ASN A 194 -27.56 7.60 -14.61
N LEU A 195 -27.29 7.77 -13.31
CA LEU A 195 -28.32 7.80 -12.27
C LEU A 195 -28.51 9.19 -11.66
N ALA A 196 -27.41 9.84 -11.27
CA ALA A 196 -27.52 11.07 -10.47
C ALA A 196 -26.31 12.02 -10.66
N CYS A 197 -25.45 11.81 -11.63
CA CYS A 197 -24.28 12.67 -11.82
C CYS A 197 -24.68 13.95 -12.59
N PRO A 198 -24.61 15.15 -11.97
CA PRO A 198 -25.00 16.38 -12.64
C PRO A 198 -24.06 16.79 -13.79
N ALA A 199 -22.83 16.22 -13.85
CA ALA A 199 -21.95 16.45 -15.00
C ALA A 199 -22.27 15.56 -16.21
N TRP A 200 -23.26 14.68 -16.10
CA TRP A 200 -23.65 13.72 -17.14
C TRP A 200 -25.10 13.89 -17.57
N GLU A 201 -25.72 15.02 -17.26
CA GLU A 201 -27.01 15.38 -17.85
C GLU A 201 -26.78 15.64 -19.36
N SER A 202 -27.28 14.70 -20.14
CA SER A 202 -27.31 14.74 -21.61
C SER A 202 -28.34 15.75 -22.15
#